data_a81bbce75ed8d3f18c6d0f472c088953
#
_entry.id   a81bbce75ed8d3f18c6d0f472c088953
#
_cell.length_a   1.000
_cell.length_b   1.000
_cell.length_c   1.000
_cell.angle_alpha   90.00
_cell.angle_beta   90.00
_cell.angle_gamma   90.00
#
_symmetry.space_group_name_H-M   'P 1'
#
loop_
_entity.id
_entity.type
_entity.pdbx_description
1 polymer ?
#
loop_
_entity_poly.entity_id
_entity_poly.type
_entity_poly.pdbx_seq_one_letter_code
_entity_poly.pdbx_strand_id
1 'polypeptide(L)'
;MPAKVNFIIGRAGTGKTHSIYSHIARNEKAAKRSVLIVPDRATFETERSLSEYIGGGILYTSVLSFTTLARRVLTETGNRKTFLSSQGRQMLVRRIVDEASSELTAFSRVSKHRGFSKECDEIILKCKRFSITPDDL
;
A
#
# COMPACT_ATOMS: atom_id res chain seq x y z
N MET A 1 -7.45 -23.27 -12.88
CA MET A 1 -7.47 -22.68 -14.23
C MET A 1 -6.30 -21.69 -14.32
N PRO A 2 -5.55 -21.64 -15.42
CA PRO A 2 -4.48 -20.66 -15.58
C PRO A 2 -5.09 -19.24 -15.62
N ALA A 3 -4.41 -18.29 -14.97
CA ALA A 3 -4.80 -16.90 -15.00
C ALA A 3 -4.54 -16.30 -16.39
N LYS A 4 -5.48 -15.55 -16.92
CA LYS A 4 -5.32 -14.84 -18.20
C LYS A 4 -4.88 -13.42 -17.91
N VAL A 5 -3.74 -13.00 -18.46
CA VAL A 5 -3.23 -11.62 -18.35
C VAL A 5 -3.51 -10.90 -19.67
N ASN A 6 -4.08 -9.70 -19.56
CA ASN A 6 -4.32 -8.80 -20.70
C ASN A 6 -3.62 -7.48 -20.45
N PHE A 7 -2.84 -7.01 -21.42
CA PHE A 7 -2.18 -5.71 -21.38
C PHE A 7 -2.93 -4.71 -22.28
N ILE A 8 -3.27 -3.53 -21.72
CA ILE A 8 -3.87 -2.42 -22.46
C ILE A 8 -2.80 -1.36 -22.63
N ILE A 9 -2.24 -1.23 -23.83
CA ILE A 9 -1.12 -0.35 -24.13
C ILE A 9 -1.63 0.80 -25.02
N GLY A 10 -1.16 2.02 -24.75
CA GLY A 10 -1.51 3.20 -25.54
C GLY A 10 -1.02 4.49 -24.90
N ARG A 11 -0.97 5.58 -25.67
CA ARG A 11 -0.62 6.93 -25.19
C ARG A 11 -1.71 7.50 -24.27
N ALA A 12 -1.45 8.61 -23.61
CA ALA A 12 -2.49 9.35 -22.87
C ALA A 12 -3.67 9.68 -23.82
N GLY A 13 -4.91 9.64 -23.32
CA GLY A 13 -6.11 9.95 -24.11
C GLY A 13 -6.61 8.84 -25.04
N THR A 14 -5.95 7.69 -25.17
CA THR A 14 -6.37 6.60 -26.09
C THR A 14 -7.50 5.72 -25.57
N GLY A 15 -8.20 6.10 -24.51
CA GLY A 15 -9.36 5.36 -24.00
C GLY A 15 -9.05 4.14 -23.14
N LYS A 16 -7.82 3.98 -22.63
CA LYS A 16 -7.46 2.85 -21.74
C LYS A 16 -8.39 2.73 -20.53
N THR A 17 -8.63 3.83 -19.85
CA THR A 17 -9.51 3.89 -18.69
C THR A 17 -10.95 3.54 -19.07
N HIS A 18 -11.43 4.06 -20.19
CA HIS A 18 -12.74 3.72 -20.72
C HIS A 18 -12.89 2.21 -21.00
N SER A 19 -11.87 1.59 -21.57
CA SER A 19 -11.85 0.13 -21.81
C SER A 19 -11.93 -0.65 -20.50
N ILE A 20 -11.20 -0.22 -19.47
CA ILE A 20 -11.25 -0.85 -18.14
C ILE A 20 -12.64 -0.68 -17.52
N TYR A 21 -13.20 0.53 -17.55
CA TYR A 21 -14.52 0.81 -16.98
C TYR A 21 -15.63 0.04 -17.69
N SER A 22 -15.56 -0.07 -19.03
CA SER A 22 -16.54 -0.85 -19.80
C SER A 22 -16.47 -2.34 -19.44
N HIS A 23 -15.28 -2.86 -19.17
CA HIS A 23 -15.12 -4.25 -18.73
C HIS A 23 -15.70 -4.47 -17.33
N ILE A 24 -15.42 -3.55 -16.41
CA ILE A 24 -15.97 -3.59 -15.04
C ILE A 24 -17.48 -3.45 -15.07
N ALA A 25 -18.04 -2.53 -15.86
CA ALA A 25 -19.48 -2.36 -15.98
C ALA A 25 -20.20 -3.62 -16.48
N ARG A 26 -19.58 -4.38 -17.39
CA ARG A 26 -20.11 -5.69 -17.81
C ARG A 26 -20.07 -6.70 -16.67
N ASN A 27 -19.01 -6.73 -15.90
CA ASN A 27 -18.88 -7.61 -14.73
C ASN A 27 -19.91 -7.26 -13.66
N GLU A 28 -20.12 -5.97 -13.40
CA GLU A 28 -21.10 -5.46 -12.43
C GLU A 28 -22.53 -5.92 -12.80
N LYS A 29 -22.91 -5.76 -14.10
CA LYS A 29 -24.20 -6.26 -14.59
C LYS A 29 -24.35 -7.78 -14.50
N ALA A 30 -23.26 -8.52 -14.58
CA ALA A 30 -23.23 -9.97 -14.47
C ALA A 30 -23.04 -10.46 -13.02
N ALA A 31 -23.10 -9.59 -12.01
CA ALA A 31 -22.83 -9.87 -10.60
C ALA A 31 -21.47 -10.56 -10.36
N LYS A 32 -20.49 -10.27 -11.20
CA LYS A 32 -19.12 -10.80 -11.08
C LYS A 32 -18.25 -9.87 -10.26
N ARG A 33 -17.58 -10.40 -9.27
CA ARG A 33 -16.64 -9.63 -8.44
C ARG A 33 -15.45 -9.14 -9.26
N SER A 34 -15.11 -7.87 -9.08
CA SER A 34 -13.95 -7.22 -9.69
C SER A 34 -13.17 -6.45 -8.62
N VAL A 35 -11.86 -6.36 -8.79
CA VAL A 35 -11.01 -5.50 -7.97
C VAL A 35 -10.24 -4.57 -8.91
N LEU A 36 -10.42 -3.27 -8.74
CA LEU A 36 -9.67 -2.24 -9.46
C LEU A 36 -8.61 -1.67 -8.52
N ILE A 37 -7.34 -1.85 -8.89
CA ILE A 37 -6.21 -1.35 -8.09
C ILE A 37 -5.73 -0.04 -8.70
N VAL A 38 -5.66 0.99 -7.87
CA VAL A 38 -5.26 2.35 -8.25
C VAL A 38 -4.30 2.93 -7.21
N PRO A 39 -3.57 4.01 -7.51
CA PRO A 39 -2.78 4.72 -6.51
C PRO A 39 -3.66 5.21 -5.33
N ASP A 40 -3.08 5.25 -4.11
CA ASP A 40 -3.81 5.62 -2.89
C ASP A 40 -4.60 6.94 -3.03
N ARG A 41 -4.02 7.94 -3.71
CA ARG A 41 -4.65 9.26 -3.89
C ARG A 41 -5.82 9.25 -4.87
N ALA A 42 -5.93 8.23 -5.71
CA ALA A 42 -6.92 8.18 -6.79
C ALA A 42 -8.12 7.30 -6.44
N THR A 43 -8.15 6.63 -5.29
CA THR A 43 -9.20 5.65 -4.94
C THR A 43 -10.58 6.28 -4.95
N PHE A 44 -10.78 7.38 -4.24
CA PHE A 44 -12.08 8.06 -4.13
C PHE A 44 -12.56 8.61 -5.49
N GLU A 45 -11.67 9.29 -6.21
CA GLU A 45 -12.01 9.86 -7.51
C GLU A 45 -12.33 8.78 -8.55
N THR A 46 -11.57 7.67 -8.53
CA THR A 46 -11.83 6.54 -9.41
C THR A 46 -13.15 5.84 -9.08
N GLU A 47 -13.46 5.65 -7.81
CA GLU A 47 -14.73 5.07 -7.36
C GLU A 47 -15.92 5.92 -7.82
N ARG A 48 -15.83 7.24 -7.63
CA ARG A 48 -16.83 8.19 -8.10
C ARG A 48 -17.00 8.14 -9.62
N SER A 49 -15.90 8.26 -10.37
CA SER A 49 -15.93 8.24 -11.83
C SER A 49 -16.46 6.92 -12.39
N LEU A 50 -16.13 5.80 -11.75
CA LEU A 50 -16.64 4.48 -12.11
C LEU A 50 -18.15 4.37 -11.84
N SER A 51 -18.62 4.87 -10.69
CA SER A 51 -20.04 4.92 -10.35
C SER A 51 -20.84 5.78 -11.34
N GLU A 52 -20.33 6.96 -11.69
CA GLU A 52 -20.91 7.83 -12.72
C GLU A 52 -20.93 7.14 -14.08
N TYR A 53 -19.86 6.44 -14.48
CA TYR A 53 -19.78 5.68 -15.72
C TYR A 53 -20.80 4.54 -15.80
N ILE A 54 -21.03 3.83 -14.70
CA ILE A 54 -22.00 2.72 -14.62
C ILE A 54 -23.44 3.24 -14.57
N GLY A 55 -23.63 4.48 -14.10
CA GLY A 55 -24.94 5.09 -13.92
C GLY A 55 -25.68 4.56 -12.68
N GLY A 56 -24.94 4.06 -11.67
CA GLY A 56 -25.53 3.51 -10.45
C GLY A 56 -24.48 3.15 -9.41
N GLY A 57 -24.92 2.45 -8.36
CA GLY A 57 -24.02 1.98 -7.30
C GLY A 57 -23.08 0.86 -7.79
N ILE A 58 -21.92 0.77 -7.14
CA ILE A 58 -20.94 -0.28 -7.37
C ILE A 58 -21.12 -1.31 -6.24
N LEU A 59 -21.58 -2.51 -6.57
CA LEU A 59 -21.89 -3.57 -5.60
C LEU A 59 -20.87 -4.72 -5.62
N TYR A 60 -20.40 -5.07 -6.79
CA TYR A 60 -19.50 -6.22 -6.99
C TYR A 60 -18.06 -5.83 -7.29
N THR A 61 -17.78 -4.53 -7.41
CA THR A 61 -16.43 -4.02 -7.68
C THR A 61 -15.88 -3.29 -6.46
N SER A 62 -14.65 -3.63 -6.08
CA SER A 62 -13.91 -2.90 -5.04
C SER A 62 -12.79 -2.09 -5.69
N VAL A 63 -12.76 -0.77 -5.44
CA VAL A 63 -11.65 0.10 -5.84
C VAL A 63 -10.69 0.18 -4.65
N LEU A 64 -9.49 -0.32 -4.81
CA LEU A 64 -8.50 -0.46 -3.74
C LEU A 64 -7.15 0.11 -4.17
N SER A 65 -6.38 0.56 -3.20
CA SER A 65 -4.94 0.74 -3.38
C SER A 65 -4.19 -0.52 -2.96
N PHE A 66 -2.90 -0.61 -3.31
CA PHE A 66 -2.06 -1.71 -2.82
C PHE A 66 -2.00 -1.75 -1.31
N THR A 67 -1.97 -0.60 -0.64
CA THR A 67 -1.97 -0.49 0.82
C THR A 67 -3.25 -1.06 1.42
N THR A 68 -4.41 -0.70 0.85
CA THR A 68 -5.71 -1.17 1.32
C THR A 68 -5.91 -2.65 1.00
N LEU A 69 -5.46 -3.11 -0.17
CA LEU A 69 -5.48 -4.52 -0.54
C LEU A 69 -4.63 -5.36 0.42
N ALA A 70 -3.40 -4.94 0.70
CA ALA A 70 -2.52 -5.65 1.63
C ALA A 70 -3.15 -5.76 3.03
N ARG A 71 -3.75 -4.66 3.52
CA ARG A 71 -4.46 -4.67 4.81
C ARG A 71 -5.62 -5.65 4.81
N ARG A 72 -6.42 -5.66 3.74
CA ARG A 72 -7.55 -6.57 3.59
C ARG A 72 -7.10 -8.02 3.61
N VAL A 73 -6.09 -8.37 2.81
CA VAL A 73 -5.52 -9.73 2.78
C VAL A 73 -5.02 -10.14 4.15
N LEU A 74 -4.26 -9.29 4.85
CA LEU A 74 -3.75 -9.60 6.19
C LEU A 74 -4.87 -9.81 7.21
N THR A 75 -5.94 -9.04 7.11
CA THR A 75 -7.12 -9.21 7.97
C THR A 75 -7.85 -10.52 7.68
N GLU A 76 -8.07 -10.83 6.40
CA GLU A 76 -8.77 -12.06 5.96
C GLU A 76 -7.95 -13.34 6.28
N THR A 77 -6.62 -13.24 6.29
CA THR A 77 -5.72 -14.35 6.67
C THR A 77 -5.53 -14.52 8.19
N GLY A 78 -6.28 -13.79 8.99
CA GLY A 78 -6.25 -13.89 10.46
C GLY A 78 -5.04 -13.25 11.11
N ASN A 79 -4.30 -12.41 10.41
CA ASN A 79 -3.18 -11.65 10.97
C ASN A 79 -3.71 -10.55 11.89
N ARG A 80 -3.54 -10.73 13.20
CA ARG A 80 -3.99 -9.79 14.24
C ARG A 80 -2.96 -8.71 14.58
N LYS A 81 -1.86 -8.59 13.83
CA LYS A 81 -0.84 -7.57 14.11
C LYS A 81 -1.41 -6.17 13.85
N THR A 82 -1.22 -5.29 14.81
CA THR A 82 -1.62 -3.88 14.70
C THR A 82 -0.69 -3.14 13.75
N PHE A 83 -1.26 -2.40 12.82
CA PHE A 83 -0.49 -1.51 11.94
C PHE A 83 -0.10 -0.26 12.72
N LEU A 84 1.19 0.02 12.75
CA LEU A 84 1.70 1.25 13.33
C LEU A 84 1.56 2.41 12.32
N SER A 85 1.10 3.56 12.79
CA SER A 85 1.21 4.81 12.03
C SER A 85 2.69 5.20 11.88
N SER A 86 2.99 6.12 10.97
CA SER A 86 4.36 6.64 10.82
C SER A 86 4.88 7.25 12.12
N GLN A 87 4.04 7.99 12.82
CA GLN A 87 4.36 8.59 14.12
C GLN A 87 4.61 7.51 15.19
N GLY A 88 3.72 6.53 15.30
CA GLY A 88 3.88 5.42 16.25
C GLY A 88 5.15 4.62 16.00
N ARG A 89 5.54 4.41 14.74
CA ARG A 89 6.77 3.74 14.37
C ARG A 89 8.01 4.58 14.76
N GLN A 90 8.00 5.88 14.49
CA GLN A 90 9.09 6.77 14.90
C GLN A 90 9.27 6.83 16.41
N MET A 91 8.17 6.84 17.17
CA MET A 91 8.22 6.76 18.63
C MET A 91 8.83 5.43 19.12
N LEU A 92 8.46 4.33 18.49
CA LEU A 92 9.02 3.01 18.80
C LEU A 92 10.52 2.95 18.49
N VAL A 93 10.93 3.41 17.31
CA VAL A 93 12.35 3.48 16.92
C VAL A 93 13.13 4.36 17.88
N ARG A 94 12.58 5.51 18.27
CA ARG A 94 13.20 6.40 19.27
C ARG A 94 13.42 5.68 20.57
N ARG A 95 12.43 4.99 21.10
CA ARG A 95 12.53 4.22 22.33
C ARG A 95 13.62 3.15 22.24
N ILE A 96 13.65 2.39 21.14
CA ILE A 96 14.67 1.35 20.93
C ILE A 96 16.08 1.96 20.90
N VAL A 97 16.25 3.09 20.20
CA VAL A 97 17.54 3.80 20.15
C VAL A 97 17.97 4.30 21.53
N ASP A 98 17.04 4.82 22.31
CA ASP A 98 17.33 5.30 23.69
C ASP A 98 17.70 4.11 24.61
N GLU A 99 17.01 2.98 24.52
CA GLU A 99 17.31 1.75 25.26
C GLU A 99 18.67 1.15 24.87
N ALA A 100 19.00 1.14 23.56
CA ALA A 100 20.27 0.63 23.04
C ALA A 100 21.43 1.63 23.09
N SER A 101 21.22 2.82 23.64
CA SER A 101 22.20 3.93 23.58
C SER A 101 23.58 3.60 24.17
N SER A 102 23.64 2.71 25.16
CA SER A 102 24.91 2.24 25.77
C SER A 102 25.67 1.26 24.87
N GLU A 103 24.99 0.59 23.93
CA GLU A 103 25.58 -0.39 23.02
C GLU A 103 26.03 0.25 21.70
N LEU A 104 25.51 1.43 21.39
CA LEU A 104 25.81 2.20 20.17
C LEU A 104 27.15 2.93 20.28
N THR A 105 28.27 2.21 20.31
CA THR A 105 29.61 2.78 20.47
C THR A 105 29.96 3.83 19.41
N ALA A 106 29.76 3.51 18.13
CA ALA A 106 30.04 4.40 17.00
C ALA A 106 29.06 5.60 16.90
N PHE A 107 27.83 5.41 17.37
CA PHE A 107 26.75 6.40 17.22
C PHE A 107 26.34 7.04 18.55
N SER A 108 27.07 6.84 19.63
CA SER A 108 26.73 7.28 20.98
C SER A 108 26.44 8.80 21.10
N ARG A 109 27.13 9.63 20.32
CA ARG A 109 26.91 11.07 20.28
C ARG A 109 25.70 11.47 19.44
N VAL A 110 25.52 10.81 18.29
CA VAL A 110 24.50 11.16 17.30
C VAL A 110 23.13 10.59 17.68
N SER A 111 23.09 9.48 18.40
CA SER A 111 21.84 8.82 18.85
C SER A 111 20.94 9.74 19.68
N LYS A 112 21.55 10.72 20.40
CA LYS A 112 20.81 11.70 21.21
C LYS A 112 20.10 12.80 20.38
N HIS A 113 20.43 12.96 19.10
CA HIS A 113 19.79 13.93 18.24
C HIS A 113 18.42 13.45 17.75
N ARG A 114 17.42 14.34 17.72
CA ARG A 114 16.06 14.03 17.27
C ARG A 114 16.00 13.47 15.83
N GLY A 115 16.92 13.87 14.95
CA GLY A 115 16.99 13.40 13.57
C GLY A 115 17.43 11.96 13.43
N PHE A 116 18.24 11.43 14.35
CA PHE A 116 18.83 10.12 14.25
C PHE A 116 17.77 9.00 14.19
N SER A 117 16.80 9.01 15.09
CA SER A 117 15.73 8.02 15.11
C SER A 117 14.85 8.07 13.85
N LYS A 118 14.69 9.24 13.24
CA LYS A 118 13.97 9.39 11.98
C LYS A 118 14.75 8.75 10.83
N GLU A 119 16.05 8.98 10.75
CA GLU A 119 16.90 8.35 9.73
C GLU A 119 16.96 6.83 9.90
N CYS A 120 17.07 6.34 11.13
CA CYS A 120 16.96 4.91 11.42
C CYS A 120 15.63 4.32 10.92
N ASP A 121 14.51 4.99 11.18
CA ASP A 121 13.19 4.56 10.70
C ASP A 121 13.15 4.49 9.16
N GLU A 122 13.69 5.48 8.48
CA GLU A 122 13.75 5.51 7.01
C GLU A 122 14.62 4.38 6.44
N ILE A 123 15.77 4.09 7.07
CA ILE A 123 16.67 2.99 6.68
C ILE A 123 15.97 1.65 6.89
N ILE A 124 15.36 1.42 8.07
CA ILE A 124 14.62 0.20 8.37
C ILE A 124 13.51 -0.03 7.34
N LEU A 125 12.79 1.02 6.95
CA LEU A 125 11.77 0.92 5.91
C LEU A 125 12.35 0.54 4.54
N LYS A 126 13.50 1.11 4.18
CA LYS A 126 14.19 0.74 2.93
C LYS A 126 14.62 -0.73 2.96
N CYS A 127 15.26 -1.17 4.03
CA CYS A 127 15.64 -2.57 4.19
C CYS A 127 14.44 -3.51 4.05
N LYS A 128 13.33 -3.20 4.72
CA LYS A 128 12.10 -3.99 4.61
C LYS A 128 11.50 -4.00 3.20
N ARG A 129 11.57 -2.88 2.46
CA ARG A 129 11.08 -2.81 1.08
C ARG A 129 11.87 -3.70 0.12
N PHE A 130 13.15 -3.84 0.37
CA PHE A 130 14.05 -4.66 -0.46
C PHE A 130 14.30 -6.04 0.11
N SER A 131 13.54 -6.42 1.16
CA SER A 131 13.69 -7.71 1.87
C SER A 131 15.11 -7.95 2.39
N ILE A 132 15.83 -6.88 2.73
CA ILE A 132 17.17 -6.94 3.34
C ILE A 132 16.97 -7.26 4.82
N THR A 133 17.60 -8.32 5.27
CA THR A 133 17.61 -8.77 6.67
C THR A 133 18.82 -8.21 7.43
N PRO A 134 18.83 -8.24 8.77
CA PRO A 134 20.03 -7.86 9.54
C PRO A 134 21.28 -8.68 9.18
N ASP A 135 21.10 -9.92 8.72
CA ASP A 135 22.20 -10.82 8.35
C ASP A 135 22.82 -10.45 6.98
N ASP A 136 22.14 -9.61 6.20
CA ASP A 136 22.60 -9.12 4.90
C ASP A 136 23.42 -7.81 5.02
N LEU A 137 23.50 -7.22 6.24
CA LEU A 137 24.18 -5.97 6.56
C LEU A 137 25.51 -6.19 7.25
#